data_da6b7dc07c5e711a48dfc3236128ab34
#
_entry.id   da6b7dc07c5e711a48dfc3236128ab34
#
_cell.length_a   1.000
_cell.length_b   1.000
_cell.length_c   1.000
_cell.angle_alpha   90.00
_cell.angle_beta   90.00
_cell.angle_gamma   90.00
#
_symmetry.space_group_name_H-M   'P 1'
#
loop_
_entity.id
_entity.type
_entity.pdbx_description
1 polymer ?
#
loop_
_entity_poly.entity_id
_entity_poly.type
_entity_poly.pdbx_seq_one_letter_code
_entity_poly.pdbx_strand_id
1 'polypeptide(L)'
;LIISDAAKLIRQACKGQQMYMYLAPPDLWNRRQDSGKSLAEIFREYGINLTRSSNDRVSGWMAVHEWLKIGKDEEGNPSAKLKIFDNCTNLIKHLPSLQHDAKNVNDVATEPHDITHAPDALRGFCVYHTGHSIAPKQPKLYVWDFEKPKPALDHEKTAVI
;
A
#
# COMPACT_ATOMS: atom_id res chain seq x y z
N LEU A 1 -17.35 6.12 15.66
CA LEU A 1 -17.64 5.04 14.70
C LEU A 1 -17.17 3.73 15.31
N ILE A 2 -18.06 2.74 15.48
CA ILE A 2 -17.67 1.40 15.93
C ILE A 2 -17.14 0.58 14.75
N ILE A 3 -16.31 -0.44 15.02
CA ILE A 3 -15.60 -1.19 13.96
C ILE A 3 -16.56 -1.89 13.01
N SER A 4 -17.69 -2.41 13.52
CA SER A 4 -18.72 -3.03 12.68
C SER A 4 -19.26 -2.09 11.62
N ASP A 5 -19.47 -0.81 11.95
CA ASP A 5 -19.96 0.21 11.02
C ASP A 5 -18.86 0.62 10.03
N ALA A 6 -17.62 0.77 10.52
CA ALA A 6 -16.47 1.01 9.64
C ALA A 6 -16.31 -0.13 8.61
N ALA A 7 -16.43 -1.39 9.03
CA ALA A 7 -16.35 -2.53 8.15
C ALA A 7 -17.48 -2.57 7.11
N LYS A 8 -18.71 -2.17 7.50
CA LYS A 8 -19.85 -2.04 6.56
C LYS A 8 -19.58 -0.96 5.52
N LEU A 9 -19.10 0.23 5.95
CA LEU A 9 -18.79 1.34 5.05
C LEU A 9 -17.69 0.97 4.06
N ILE A 10 -16.62 0.31 4.51
CA ILE A 10 -15.54 -0.17 3.63
C ILE A 10 -16.11 -1.13 2.58
N ARG A 11 -16.91 -2.12 2.98
CA ARG A 11 -17.52 -3.07 2.05
C ARG A 11 -18.47 -2.40 1.07
N GLN A 12 -19.20 -1.39 1.52
CA GLN A 12 -20.09 -0.62 0.65
C GLN A 12 -19.30 0.19 -0.37
N ALA A 13 -18.22 0.86 0.06
CA ALA A 13 -17.36 1.62 -0.83
C ALA A 13 -16.66 0.75 -1.87
N CYS A 14 -16.33 -0.50 -1.50
CA CYS A 14 -15.65 -1.46 -2.38
C CYS A 14 -16.62 -2.36 -3.17
N LYS A 15 -17.93 -2.12 -3.09
CA LYS A 15 -18.92 -2.97 -3.75
C LYS A 15 -18.74 -2.99 -5.27
N GLY A 16 -18.64 -4.20 -5.83
CA GLY A 16 -18.41 -4.39 -7.26
C GLY A 16 -16.94 -4.25 -7.70
N GLN A 17 -16.04 -3.99 -6.79
CA GLN A 17 -14.59 -3.90 -7.06
C GLN A 17 -13.87 -5.12 -6.50
N GLN A 18 -12.87 -5.61 -7.25
CA GLN A 18 -11.95 -6.62 -6.76
C GLN A 18 -10.83 -5.94 -5.98
N MET A 19 -10.89 -6.01 -4.66
CA MET A 19 -9.87 -5.42 -3.80
C MET A 19 -8.65 -6.34 -3.71
N TYR A 20 -7.47 -5.79 -4.02
CA TYR A 20 -6.22 -6.51 -3.89
C TYR A 20 -5.77 -6.60 -2.43
N MET A 21 -5.90 -5.50 -1.67
CA MET A 21 -5.57 -5.44 -0.25
C MET A 21 -6.21 -4.24 0.44
N TYR A 22 -6.19 -4.29 1.78
CA TYR A 22 -6.58 -3.18 2.65
C TYR A 22 -5.39 -2.79 3.52
N LEU A 23 -4.71 -1.69 3.21
CA LEU A 23 -3.60 -1.19 4.00
C LEU A 23 -4.10 -0.47 5.25
N ALA A 24 -3.44 -0.71 6.37
CA ALA A 24 -3.77 -0.08 7.63
C ALA A 24 -2.51 0.21 8.47
N PRO A 25 -2.53 1.25 9.31
CA PRO A 25 -1.41 1.58 10.17
C PRO A 25 -1.15 0.48 11.22
N PRO A 26 0.11 0.30 11.66
CA PRO A 26 0.50 -0.81 12.54
C PRO A 26 -0.17 -0.86 13.91
N ASP A 27 -0.64 0.28 14.41
CA ASP A 27 -1.32 0.41 15.70
C ASP A 27 -2.63 -0.38 15.77
N LEU A 28 -3.28 -0.69 14.63
CA LEU A 28 -4.46 -1.54 14.60
C LEU A 28 -4.19 -2.99 15.07
N TRP A 29 -2.93 -3.41 15.15
CA TRP A 29 -2.53 -4.72 15.69
C TRP A 29 -2.23 -4.71 17.19
N ASN A 30 -2.27 -3.53 17.84
CA ASN A 30 -2.13 -3.46 19.29
C ASN A 30 -3.35 -4.09 19.95
N ARG A 31 -3.09 -4.93 20.96
CA ARG A 31 -4.17 -5.58 21.73
C ARG A 31 -4.85 -4.59 22.64
N ARG A 32 -6.15 -4.60 22.65
CA ARG A 32 -6.96 -3.80 23.56
C ARG A 32 -6.99 -4.45 24.95
N GLN A 33 -6.94 -3.65 25.99
CA GLN A 33 -6.96 -4.13 27.37
C GLN A 33 -8.32 -4.71 27.78
N ASP A 34 -9.42 -4.20 27.19
CA ASP A 34 -10.80 -4.59 27.51
C ASP A 34 -11.21 -5.94 26.92
N SER A 35 -10.77 -6.24 25.70
CA SER A 35 -11.21 -7.44 24.96
C SER A 35 -10.09 -8.44 24.64
N GLY A 36 -8.83 -8.02 24.87
CA GLY A 36 -7.66 -8.81 24.48
C GLY A 36 -7.46 -8.96 22.96
N LYS A 37 -8.41 -8.45 22.14
CA LYS A 37 -8.35 -8.50 20.69
C LYS A 37 -7.75 -7.20 20.13
N SER A 38 -7.05 -7.30 19.02
CA SER A 38 -6.64 -6.14 18.23
C SER A 38 -7.78 -5.68 17.31
N LEU A 39 -7.72 -4.42 16.86
CA LEU A 39 -8.68 -3.91 15.87
C LEU A 39 -8.59 -4.68 14.56
N ALA A 40 -7.38 -5.09 14.14
CA ALA A 40 -7.18 -5.90 12.94
C ALA A 40 -7.86 -7.27 13.03
N GLU A 41 -7.83 -7.91 14.20
CA GLU A 41 -8.57 -9.16 14.44
C GLU A 41 -10.08 -8.96 14.33
N ILE A 42 -10.60 -7.85 14.86
CA ILE A 42 -12.04 -7.54 14.76
C ILE A 42 -12.43 -7.27 13.31
N PHE A 43 -11.64 -6.50 12.54
CA PHE A 43 -11.91 -6.30 11.11
C PHE A 43 -11.94 -7.61 10.33
N ARG A 44 -11.04 -8.56 10.67
CA ARG A 44 -11.03 -9.90 10.06
C ARG A 44 -12.31 -10.68 10.34
N GLU A 45 -12.89 -10.58 11.55
CA GLU A 45 -14.19 -11.19 11.88
C GLU A 45 -15.32 -10.64 11.00
N TYR A 46 -15.21 -9.40 10.54
CA TYR A 46 -16.13 -8.78 9.56
C TYR A 46 -15.73 -9.02 8.10
N GLY A 47 -14.77 -9.92 7.83
CA GLY A 47 -14.35 -10.30 6.48
C GLY A 47 -13.41 -9.31 5.79
N ILE A 48 -12.75 -8.41 6.54
CA ILE A 48 -11.75 -7.47 6.04
C ILE A 48 -10.38 -7.87 6.57
N ASN A 49 -9.54 -8.40 5.69
CA ASN A 49 -8.17 -8.75 6.02
C ASN A 49 -7.27 -7.54 5.80
N LEU A 50 -6.81 -6.93 6.88
CA LEU A 50 -5.92 -5.77 6.83
C LEU A 50 -4.47 -6.21 6.61
N THR A 51 -3.74 -5.44 5.81
CA THR A 51 -2.30 -5.56 5.60
C THR A 51 -1.60 -4.40 6.30
N ARG A 52 -0.58 -4.71 7.10
CA ARG A 52 0.17 -3.70 7.86
C ARG A 52 1.01 -2.83 6.94
N SER A 53 0.84 -1.52 7.00
CA SER A 53 1.73 -0.54 6.35
C SER A 53 2.93 -0.21 7.23
N SER A 54 3.93 0.48 6.66
CA SER A 54 5.05 1.02 7.43
C SER A 54 4.60 2.21 8.28
N ASN A 55 5.19 2.34 9.48
CA ASN A 55 5.02 3.50 10.34
C ASN A 55 6.19 4.50 10.25
N ASP A 56 7.16 4.26 9.40
CA ASP A 56 8.24 5.20 9.13
C ASP A 56 7.71 6.42 8.36
N ARG A 57 7.51 7.51 9.10
CA ARG A 57 6.89 8.72 8.56
C ARG A 57 7.81 9.44 7.60
N VAL A 58 9.09 9.59 7.94
CA VAL A 58 10.06 10.33 7.11
C VAL A 58 10.26 9.64 5.76
N SER A 59 10.60 8.35 5.76
CA SER A 59 10.73 7.58 4.52
C SER A 59 9.41 7.55 3.75
N GLY A 60 8.29 7.58 4.46
CA GLY A 60 6.97 7.63 3.87
C GLY A 60 6.70 8.91 3.09
N TRP A 61 7.04 10.06 3.64
CA TRP A 61 6.89 11.34 2.96
C TRP A 61 7.85 11.48 1.77
N MET A 62 9.05 10.94 1.89
CA MET A 62 9.98 10.85 0.75
C MET A 62 9.38 10.02 -0.39
N ALA A 63 8.73 8.89 -0.08
CA ALA A 63 8.03 8.09 -1.09
C ALA A 63 6.90 8.87 -1.76
N VAL A 64 6.09 9.64 -1.01
CA VAL A 64 5.06 10.51 -1.58
C VAL A 64 5.67 11.53 -2.55
N HIS A 65 6.78 12.18 -2.17
CA HIS A 65 7.49 13.13 -3.03
C HIS A 65 7.97 12.48 -4.34
N GLU A 66 8.55 11.26 -4.27
CA GLU A 66 8.98 10.55 -5.48
C GLU A 66 7.80 10.15 -6.39
N TRP A 67 6.64 9.84 -5.82
CA TRP A 67 5.44 9.53 -6.60
C TRP A 67 4.79 10.76 -7.23
N LEU A 68 4.93 11.93 -6.58
CA LEU A 68 4.43 13.21 -7.09
C LEU A 68 5.40 13.90 -8.05
N LYS A 69 6.66 13.44 -8.11
CA LYS A 69 7.68 14.01 -8.97
C LYS A 69 7.24 13.99 -10.43
N ILE A 70 7.30 15.17 -11.05
CA ILE A 70 6.96 15.31 -12.47
C ILE A 70 8.10 14.71 -13.30
N GLY A 71 7.79 13.69 -14.04
CA GLY A 71 8.62 13.09 -15.07
C GLY A 71 8.03 13.26 -16.44
N LYS A 72 8.29 12.31 -17.32
CA LYS A 72 7.67 12.21 -18.65
C LYS A 72 6.94 10.88 -18.76
N ASP A 73 5.76 10.90 -19.39
CA ASP A 73 5.06 9.67 -19.78
C ASP A 73 5.67 9.04 -21.05
N GLU A 74 5.07 7.96 -21.55
CA GLU A 74 5.52 7.24 -22.74
C GLU A 74 5.46 8.11 -24.00
N GLU A 75 4.63 9.14 -23.99
CA GLU A 75 4.43 10.09 -25.09
C GLU A 75 5.33 11.33 -24.97
N GLY A 76 6.08 11.46 -23.86
CA GLY A 76 7.00 12.56 -23.59
C GLY A 76 6.35 13.77 -22.90
N ASN A 77 5.07 13.70 -22.52
CA ASN A 77 4.36 14.76 -21.81
C ASN A 77 4.72 14.79 -20.33
N PRO A 78 4.68 15.96 -19.66
CA PRO A 78 4.86 16.04 -18.22
C PRO A 78 3.81 15.21 -17.49
N SER A 79 4.25 14.28 -16.65
CA SER A 79 3.35 13.40 -15.88
C SER A 79 3.99 12.96 -14.57
N ALA A 80 3.18 12.83 -13.51
CA ALA A 80 3.59 12.20 -12.25
C ALA A 80 3.11 10.75 -12.21
N LYS A 81 3.82 9.91 -11.45
CA LYS A 81 3.39 8.52 -11.21
C LYS A 81 2.07 8.45 -10.46
N LEU A 82 1.89 9.35 -9.49
CA LEU A 82 0.66 9.45 -8.71
C LEU A 82 -0.34 10.35 -9.45
N LYS A 83 -1.51 9.81 -9.71
CA LYS A 83 -2.67 10.56 -10.23
C LYS A 83 -3.79 10.47 -9.21
N ILE A 84 -4.36 11.62 -8.86
CA ILE A 84 -5.44 11.73 -7.87
C ILE A 84 -6.71 12.08 -8.63
N PHE A 85 -7.76 11.29 -8.45
CA PHE A 85 -9.05 11.56 -9.06
C PHE A 85 -9.71 12.79 -8.43
N ASP A 86 -10.48 13.52 -9.20
CA ASP A 86 -11.15 14.76 -8.80
C ASP A 86 -12.17 14.58 -7.65
N ASN A 87 -12.75 13.40 -7.54
CA ASN A 87 -13.65 13.05 -6.44
C ASN A 87 -12.92 12.80 -5.10
N CYS A 88 -11.58 12.73 -5.08
CA CYS A 88 -10.79 12.64 -3.85
C CYS A 88 -10.62 14.02 -3.19
N THR A 89 -11.72 14.72 -2.95
CA THR A 89 -11.75 16.14 -2.54
C THR A 89 -10.97 16.43 -1.27
N ASN A 90 -11.05 15.55 -0.26
CA ASN A 90 -10.29 15.72 0.99
C ASN A 90 -8.78 15.62 0.76
N LEU A 91 -8.33 14.67 -0.06
CA LEU A 91 -6.91 14.51 -0.36
C LEU A 91 -6.38 15.73 -1.15
N ILE A 92 -7.12 16.17 -2.17
CA ILE A 92 -6.77 17.34 -2.99
C ILE A 92 -6.66 18.60 -2.13
N LYS A 93 -7.57 18.78 -1.17
CA LYS A 93 -7.58 19.92 -0.26
C LYS A 93 -6.47 19.86 0.78
N HIS A 94 -6.27 18.69 1.40
CA HIS A 94 -5.43 18.58 2.59
C HIS A 94 -3.94 18.35 2.26
N LEU A 95 -3.62 17.65 1.18
CA LEU A 95 -2.22 17.37 0.85
C LEU A 95 -1.37 18.64 0.65
N PRO A 96 -1.84 19.69 -0.08
CA PRO A 96 -1.10 20.95 -0.19
C PRO A 96 -1.09 21.78 1.10
N SER A 97 -1.97 21.50 2.05
CA SER A 97 -2.09 22.24 3.32
C SER A 97 -1.17 21.71 4.41
N LEU A 98 -0.47 20.61 4.16
CA LEU A 98 0.46 20.04 5.12
C LEU A 98 1.66 20.95 5.35
N GLN A 99 2.11 21.02 6.59
CA GLN A 99 3.28 21.79 7.01
C GLN A 99 4.35 20.86 7.57
N HIS A 100 5.60 21.31 7.53
CA HIS A 100 6.69 20.60 8.19
C HIS A 100 6.50 20.58 9.70
N ASP A 101 6.92 19.50 10.32
CA ASP A 101 6.95 19.41 11.79
C ASP A 101 8.00 20.38 12.34
N ALA A 102 7.65 21.08 13.42
CA ALA A 102 8.52 22.11 14.02
C ALA A 102 9.83 21.55 14.61
N LYS A 103 9.83 20.26 14.98
CA LYS A 103 10.99 19.56 15.59
C LYS A 103 11.77 18.74 14.58
N ASN A 104 11.12 18.29 13.53
CA ASN A 104 11.73 17.48 12.49
C ASN A 104 11.28 17.96 11.10
N VAL A 105 12.09 18.78 10.47
CA VAL A 105 11.81 19.36 9.16
C VAL A 105 11.65 18.32 8.02
N ASN A 106 12.07 17.08 8.25
CA ASN A 106 11.89 15.98 7.31
C ASN A 106 10.56 15.23 7.50
N ASP A 107 9.79 15.60 8.52
CA ASP A 107 8.47 15.05 8.78
C ASP A 107 7.38 16.13 8.57
N VAL A 108 6.14 15.70 8.58
CA VAL A 108 4.95 16.56 8.50
C VAL A 108 4.35 16.71 9.89
N ALA A 109 3.89 17.93 10.20
CA ALA A 109 3.20 18.21 11.44
C ALA A 109 1.98 17.29 11.61
N THR A 110 1.75 16.82 12.83
CA THR A 110 0.61 15.96 13.15
C THR A 110 -0.67 16.74 13.44
N GLU A 111 -0.54 18.05 13.58
CA GLU A 111 -1.66 18.96 13.84
C GLU A 111 -1.78 20.02 12.72
N PRO A 112 -2.98 20.46 12.39
CA PRO A 112 -4.30 19.98 12.90
C PRO A 112 -4.61 18.57 12.40
N HIS A 113 -5.11 17.71 13.30
CA HIS A 113 -5.28 16.29 13.06
C HIS A 113 -6.25 15.94 11.92
N ASP A 114 -7.27 16.76 11.70
CA ASP A 114 -8.30 16.54 10.69
C ASP A 114 -7.77 16.60 9.25
N ILE A 115 -6.69 17.37 9.00
CA ILE A 115 -6.10 17.47 7.66
C ILE A 115 -5.06 16.38 7.35
N THR A 116 -4.60 15.63 8.35
CA THR A 116 -3.54 14.63 8.18
C THR A 116 -4.03 13.26 7.75
N HIS A 117 -5.29 12.90 8.01
CA HIS A 117 -5.81 11.54 7.80
C HIS A 117 -5.70 11.03 6.36
N ALA A 118 -6.18 11.78 5.38
CA ALA A 118 -6.14 11.36 3.98
C ALA A 118 -4.70 11.33 3.42
N PRO A 119 -3.85 12.34 3.69
CA PRO A 119 -2.44 12.28 3.35
C PRO A 119 -1.66 11.15 4.00
N ASP A 120 -1.92 10.80 5.27
CA ASP A 120 -1.27 9.67 5.94
C ASP A 120 -1.66 8.31 5.31
N ALA A 121 -2.92 8.17 4.91
CA ALA A 121 -3.34 6.99 4.16
C ALA A 121 -2.62 6.88 2.81
N LEU A 122 -2.48 7.99 2.07
CA LEU A 122 -1.71 8.07 0.83
C LEU A 122 -0.24 7.73 1.07
N ARG A 123 0.37 8.25 2.14
CA ARG A 123 1.74 7.94 2.54
C ARG A 123 1.95 6.44 2.71
N GLY A 124 1.05 5.77 3.44
CA GLY A 124 1.08 4.31 3.62
C GLY A 124 1.01 3.55 2.30
N PHE A 125 0.18 3.99 1.37
CA PHE A 125 0.09 3.44 0.01
C PHE A 125 1.40 3.61 -0.78
N CYS A 126 1.97 4.81 -0.80
CA CYS A 126 3.21 5.09 -1.54
C CYS A 126 4.38 4.25 -1.03
N VAL A 127 4.54 4.13 0.31
CA VAL A 127 5.59 3.29 0.91
C VAL A 127 5.43 1.84 0.51
N TYR A 128 4.21 1.31 0.62
CA TYR A 128 3.95 -0.08 0.30
C TYR A 128 4.35 -0.39 -1.15
N HIS A 129 3.91 0.43 -2.09
CA HIS A 129 4.21 0.22 -3.51
C HIS A 129 5.66 0.50 -3.88
N THR A 130 6.34 1.41 -3.20
CA THR A 130 7.78 1.64 -3.42
C THR A 130 8.62 0.45 -2.95
N GLY A 131 8.29 -0.11 -1.78
CA GLY A 131 9.00 -1.27 -1.22
C GLY A 131 8.72 -2.59 -1.94
N HIS A 132 7.60 -2.69 -2.66
CA HIS A 132 7.15 -3.90 -3.35
C HIS A 132 7.21 -3.79 -4.88
N SER A 133 7.93 -2.81 -5.40
CA SER A 133 8.13 -2.61 -6.86
C SER A 133 9.10 -3.65 -7.45
N ILE A 134 8.99 -4.91 -7.03
CA ILE A 134 9.45 -6.04 -7.80
C ILE A 134 8.27 -6.38 -8.70
N ALA A 135 8.35 -5.98 -9.97
CA ALA A 135 7.41 -6.46 -10.97
C ALA A 135 7.28 -7.98 -10.82
N PRO A 136 6.06 -8.53 -10.69
CA PRO A 136 5.89 -9.97 -10.63
C PRO A 136 6.63 -10.53 -11.86
N LYS A 137 7.63 -11.38 -11.63
CA LYS A 137 8.26 -12.11 -12.73
C LYS A 137 7.12 -12.79 -13.44
N GLN A 138 6.83 -12.33 -14.65
CA GLN A 138 5.84 -13.02 -15.49
C GLN A 138 6.25 -14.48 -15.51
N PRO A 139 5.36 -15.43 -15.17
CA PRO A 139 5.69 -16.83 -15.29
C PRO A 139 6.16 -17.02 -16.71
N LYS A 140 7.40 -17.53 -16.89
CA LYS A 140 7.86 -17.93 -18.21
C LYS A 140 6.85 -18.98 -18.65
N LEU A 141 5.99 -18.61 -19.60
CA LEU A 141 5.15 -19.58 -20.29
C LEU A 141 6.13 -20.49 -21.03
N TYR A 142 6.40 -21.66 -20.45
CA TYR A 142 7.06 -22.72 -21.16
C TYR A 142 6.05 -23.22 -22.20
N VAL A 143 6.16 -22.70 -23.41
CA VAL A 143 5.54 -23.31 -24.57
C VAL A 143 6.30 -24.61 -24.78
N TRP A 144 5.67 -25.74 -24.47
CA TRP A 144 6.21 -27.06 -24.79
C TRP A 144 6.26 -27.19 -26.29
N ASP A 145 7.48 -27.18 -26.81
CA ASP A 145 7.74 -27.50 -28.21
C ASP A 145 7.84 -29.02 -28.29
N PHE A 146 6.77 -29.66 -28.72
CA PHE A 146 6.68 -31.13 -28.84
C PHE A 146 7.60 -31.70 -29.91
N GLU A 147 8.23 -30.88 -30.74
CA GLU A 147 9.15 -31.29 -31.78
C GLU A 147 10.62 -31.35 -31.28
N LYS A 148 10.92 -30.85 -30.10
CA LYS A 148 12.26 -30.92 -29.53
C LYS A 148 12.43 -32.12 -28.59
N PRO A 149 13.52 -32.93 -28.75
CA PRO A 149 13.81 -34.02 -27.84
C PRO A 149 13.98 -33.48 -26.40
N LYS A 150 13.44 -34.20 -25.40
CA LYS A 150 13.59 -33.86 -23.98
C LYS A 150 15.07 -33.76 -23.65
N PRO A 151 15.52 -32.69 -22.93
CA PRO A 151 16.86 -32.66 -22.39
C PRO A 151 17.06 -33.87 -21.48
N ALA A 152 18.18 -34.58 -21.61
CA ALA A 152 18.54 -35.70 -20.77
C ALA A 152 18.52 -35.24 -19.31
N LEU A 153 17.86 -35.99 -18.43
CA LEU A 153 17.89 -35.79 -16.98
C LEU A 153 19.33 -36.04 -16.54
N ASP A 154 20.00 -34.97 -16.09
CA ASP A 154 21.34 -35.04 -15.54
C ASP A 154 21.26 -35.63 -14.12
N HIS A 155 21.49 -36.93 -14.00
CA HIS A 155 21.44 -37.69 -12.76
C HIS A 155 22.69 -37.53 -11.86
N GLU A 156 23.59 -36.59 -12.16
CA GLU A 156 24.88 -36.45 -11.48
C GLU A 156 24.94 -35.36 -10.39
N LYS A 157 23.81 -34.93 -9.80
CA LYS A 157 23.85 -34.06 -8.61
C LYS A 157 23.01 -34.56 -7.47
N THR A 158 23.15 -35.87 -7.16
CA THR A 158 22.69 -36.38 -5.89
C THR A 158 23.84 -37.19 -5.25
N ALA A 159 24.76 -36.49 -4.63
CA ALA A 159 25.61 -37.06 -3.60
C ALA A 159 26.21 -35.97 -2.73
N VAL A 160 25.94 -36.17 -1.43
CA VAL A 160 26.86 -35.99 -0.28
C VAL A 160 26.86 -34.59 0.32
N ILE A 161 26.47 -34.35 1.45
CA ILE A 161 26.41 -34.75 2.88
C ILE A 161 25.53 -33.72 3.57
#